data_8bf75fdf6676039e48f35414bc26ecc7
#
_entry.id   8bf75fdf6676039e48f35414bc26ecc7
#
_cell.length_a   1.000
_cell.length_b   1.000
_cell.length_c   1.000
_cell.angle_alpha   90.00
_cell.angle_beta   90.00
_cell.angle_gamma   90.00
#
_symmetry.space_group_name_H-M   'P 1'
#
loop_
_entity.id
_entity.type
_entity.pdbx_description
1 polymer ?
#
loop_
_entity_poly.entity_id
_entity_poly.type
_entity_poly.pdbx_seq_one_letter_code
_entity_poly.pdbx_strand_id
1 'polypeptide(L)'
;MKIKWTLASKNDYWKNIEYLENHWSEKEVLNFINEIEHSLNLLAKENVLFIKSDYPNVYKIVVIKQITLYYSIENQTIYLLLFWNNYQDSSNFKLK
;
A
#
# COMPACT_ATOMS: atom_id res chain seq x y z
N MET A 1 1.44 14.69 -8.12
CA MET A 1 0.70 13.70 -8.94
C MET A 1 -0.63 13.35 -8.31
N LYS A 2 -1.59 12.93 -9.12
CA LYS A 2 -2.88 12.46 -8.62
C LYS A 2 -2.74 11.04 -8.07
N ILE A 3 -3.59 10.70 -7.11
CA ILE A 3 -3.66 9.35 -6.55
C ILE A 3 -4.99 8.74 -6.95
N LYS A 4 -4.96 7.53 -7.51
CA LYS A 4 -6.17 6.77 -7.80
C LYS A 4 -6.13 5.40 -7.11
N TRP A 5 -7.18 5.12 -6.36
CA TRP A 5 -7.38 3.81 -5.74
C TRP A 5 -8.04 2.89 -6.75
N THR A 6 -7.45 1.72 -6.98
CA THR A 6 -8.14 0.67 -7.73
C THR A 6 -9.13 -0.04 -6.81
N LEU A 7 -10.08 -0.77 -7.39
CA LEU A 7 -11.01 -1.56 -6.59
C LEU A 7 -10.26 -2.59 -5.75
N ALA A 8 -9.26 -3.24 -6.34
CA ALA A 8 -8.44 -4.21 -5.63
C ALA A 8 -7.76 -3.59 -4.41
N SER A 9 -7.19 -2.38 -4.54
CA SER A 9 -6.52 -1.72 -3.44
C SER A 9 -7.49 -1.32 -2.33
N LYS A 10 -8.71 -0.90 -2.69
CA LYS A 10 -9.75 -0.58 -1.69
C LYS A 10 -10.13 -1.81 -0.89
N ASN A 11 -10.31 -2.94 -1.56
CA ASN A 11 -10.64 -4.20 -0.90
C ASN A 11 -9.51 -4.65 0.02
N ASP A 12 -8.27 -4.52 -0.45
CA ASP A 12 -7.09 -4.87 0.35
C ASP A 12 -6.98 -3.99 1.60
N TYR A 13 -7.28 -2.71 1.46
CA TYR A 13 -7.25 -1.77 2.57
C TYR A 13 -8.13 -2.26 3.71
N TRP A 14 -9.39 -2.60 3.41
CA TRP A 14 -10.33 -3.07 4.42
C TRP A 14 -9.95 -4.43 4.99
N LYS A 15 -9.43 -5.33 4.16
CA LYS A 15 -8.94 -6.64 4.62
C LYS A 15 -7.77 -6.49 5.57
N ASN A 16 -6.88 -5.54 5.32
CA ASN A 16 -5.75 -5.30 6.19
C ASN A 16 -6.16 -4.67 7.51
N ILE A 17 -7.17 -3.79 7.50
CA ILE A 17 -7.72 -3.24 8.73
C ILE A 17 -8.30 -4.37 9.59
N GLU A 18 -9.09 -5.26 8.99
CA GLU A 18 -9.64 -6.41 9.67
C GLU A 18 -8.56 -7.33 10.24
N TYR A 19 -7.51 -7.58 9.45
CA TYR A 19 -6.37 -8.37 9.89
C TYR A 19 -5.71 -7.74 11.14
N LEU A 20 -5.46 -6.44 11.09
CA LEU A 20 -4.81 -5.74 12.21
C LEU A 20 -5.68 -5.74 13.45
N GLU A 21 -6.99 -5.60 13.30
CA GLU A 21 -7.91 -5.68 14.43
C GLU A 21 -7.89 -7.05 15.09
N ASN A 22 -7.83 -8.11 14.29
CA ASN A 22 -7.92 -9.48 14.79
C ASN A 22 -6.60 -10.05 15.30
N HIS A 23 -5.47 -9.60 14.76
CA HIS A 23 -4.15 -10.20 15.06
C HIS A 23 -3.21 -9.25 15.78
N TRP A 24 -3.53 -7.98 15.84
CA TRP A 24 -2.70 -6.98 16.52
C TRP A 24 -3.58 -6.20 17.50
N SER A 25 -3.65 -4.89 17.36
CA SER A 25 -4.43 -4.07 18.28
C SER A 25 -5.04 -2.89 17.53
N GLU A 26 -5.96 -2.21 18.21
CA GLU A 26 -6.54 -0.97 17.70
C GLU A 26 -5.47 0.07 17.41
N LYS A 27 -4.42 0.11 18.22
CA LYS A 27 -3.29 1.01 18.01
C LYS A 27 -2.64 0.78 16.64
N GLU A 28 -2.50 -0.49 16.23
CA GLU A 28 -1.93 -0.82 14.93
C GLU A 28 -2.84 -0.38 13.79
N VAL A 29 -4.15 -0.49 13.97
CA VAL A 29 -5.13 -0.02 12.98
C VAL A 29 -4.99 1.48 12.78
N LEU A 30 -4.95 2.26 13.87
CA LEU A 30 -4.83 3.71 13.79
C LEU A 30 -3.49 4.11 13.16
N ASN A 31 -2.42 3.42 13.53
CA ASN A 31 -1.11 3.65 12.93
C ASN A 31 -1.14 3.42 11.43
N PHE A 32 -1.77 2.35 10.97
CA PHE A 32 -1.91 2.03 9.56
C PHE A 32 -2.65 3.15 8.81
N ILE A 33 -3.78 3.59 9.34
CA ILE A 33 -4.58 4.65 8.72
C ILE A 33 -3.76 5.94 8.59
N ASN A 34 -3.07 6.33 9.66
CA ASN A 34 -2.26 7.53 9.67
C ASN A 34 -1.07 7.44 8.71
N GLU A 35 -0.40 6.29 8.67
CA GLU A 35 0.76 6.10 7.82
C GLU A 35 0.40 5.97 6.33
N ILE A 36 -0.78 5.48 6.00
CA ILE A 36 -1.27 5.51 4.63
C ILE A 36 -1.42 6.96 4.17
N GLU A 37 -2.09 7.78 4.97
CA GLU A 37 -2.29 9.19 4.63
C GLU A 37 -0.94 9.88 4.43
N HIS A 38 -0.02 9.66 5.34
CA HIS A 38 1.33 10.22 5.25
C HIS A 38 2.05 9.75 3.97
N SER A 39 2.03 8.46 3.69
CA SER A 39 2.68 7.89 2.51
C SER A 39 2.10 8.43 1.22
N LEU A 40 0.77 8.54 1.14
CA LEU A 40 0.11 9.06 -0.06
C LEU A 40 0.44 10.54 -0.28
N ASN A 41 0.56 11.32 0.78
CA ASN A 41 1.00 12.71 0.67
C ASN A 41 2.42 12.81 0.13
N LEU A 42 3.33 11.97 0.63
CA LEU A 42 4.71 11.94 0.15
C LEU A 42 4.77 11.59 -1.34
N LEU A 43 4.01 10.58 -1.74
CA LEU A 43 3.95 10.16 -3.15
C LEU A 43 3.36 11.25 -4.05
N ALA A 44 2.25 11.84 -3.64
CA ALA A 44 1.58 12.87 -4.42
C ALA A 44 2.48 14.09 -4.64
N LYS A 45 3.26 14.47 -3.63
CA LYS A 45 4.17 15.61 -3.69
C LYS A 45 5.55 15.25 -4.22
N GLU A 46 5.77 13.98 -4.55
CA GLU A 46 7.06 13.48 -5.04
C GLU A 46 8.22 13.74 -4.07
N ASN A 47 7.92 13.75 -2.77
CA ASN A 47 8.90 13.97 -1.70
C ASN A 47 9.49 12.67 -1.15
N VAL A 48 9.48 11.61 -1.95
CA VAL A 48 10.00 10.30 -1.58
C VAL A 48 10.60 9.65 -2.82
N LEU A 49 11.61 8.80 -2.63
CA LEU A 49 12.17 8.04 -3.73
C LEU A 49 11.16 6.98 -4.18
N PHE A 50 10.97 6.88 -5.50
CA PHE A 50 10.12 5.84 -6.08
C PHE A 50 10.94 4.57 -6.21
N ILE A 51 10.78 3.65 -5.27
CA ILE A 51 11.55 2.41 -5.22
C ILE A 51 10.86 1.35 -6.07
N LYS A 52 11.60 0.79 -7.02
CA LYS A 52 11.08 -0.25 -7.91
C LYS A 52 10.88 -1.55 -7.14
N SER A 53 9.78 -2.23 -7.46
CA SER A 53 9.55 -3.59 -7.00
C SER A 53 10.21 -4.59 -7.97
N ASP A 54 10.03 -5.89 -7.70
CA ASP A 54 10.51 -6.94 -8.61
C ASP A 54 9.65 -7.09 -9.86
N TYR A 55 8.53 -6.36 -9.94
CA TYR A 55 7.60 -6.43 -11.06
C TYR A 55 7.80 -5.24 -11.99
N PRO A 56 7.79 -5.44 -13.34
CA PRO A 56 7.96 -4.34 -14.28
C PRO A 56 6.93 -3.23 -14.07
N ASN A 57 7.39 -1.99 -14.07
CA ASN A 57 6.56 -0.79 -13.95
C ASN A 57 5.76 -0.69 -12.64
N VAL A 58 6.16 -1.45 -11.63
CA VAL A 58 5.52 -1.42 -10.31
C VAL A 58 6.53 -0.97 -9.27
N TYR A 59 6.13 -0.02 -8.46
CA TYR A 59 6.90 0.53 -7.35
C TYR A 59 6.32 0.07 -6.03
N LYS A 60 7.08 0.25 -4.96
CA LYS A 60 6.62 -0.14 -3.62
C LYS A 60 7.05 0.87 -2.57
N ILE A 61 6.26 0.97 -1.52
CA ILE A 61 6.60 1.73 -0.32
C ILE A 61 6.08 0.97 0.90
N VAL A 62 6.93 0.85 1.93
CA VAL A 62 6.50 0.24 3.19
C VAL A 62 5.68 1.28 3.94
N VAL A 63 4.40 0.99 4.17
CA VAL A 63 3.50 1.89 4.91
C VAL A 63 3.74 1.73 6.41
N ILE A 64 3.64 0.49 6.87
CA ILE A 64 4.01 0.07 8.22
C ILE A 64 4.75 -1.26 8.08
N LYS A 65 5.41 -1.73 9.13
CA LYS A 65 6.19 -2.97 9.04
C LYS A 65 5.39 -4.16 8.54
N GLN A 66 4.08 -4.20 8.82
CA GLN A 66 3.21 -5.29 8.40
C GLN A 66 2.74 -5.18 6.97
N ILE A 67 2.73 -3.97 6.39
CA ILE A 67 2.01 -3.74 5.12
C ILE A 67 2.84 -2.89 4.17
N THR A 68 3.01 -3.40 2.94
CA THR A 68 3.67 -2.71 1.84
C THR A 68 2.64 -2.35 0.78
N LEU A 69 2.69 -1.11 0.30
CA LEU A 69 1.86 -0.65 -0.81
C LEU A 69 2.62 -0.81 -2.12
N TYR A 70 1.99 -1.44 -3.10
CA TYR A 70 2.48 -1.54 -4.47
C TYR A 70 1.65 -0.61 -5.36
N TYR A 71 2.32 0.15 -6.22
CA TYR A 71 1.66 1.14 -7.05
C TYR A 71 2.35 1.28 -8.40
N SER A 72 1.65 1.83 -9.38
CA SER A 72 2.21 2.18 -10.68
C SER A 72 2.04 3.66 -10.94
N ILE A 73 2.79 4.19 -11.90
CA ILE A 73 2.72 5.61 -12.27
C ILE A 73 2.48 5.69 -13.78
N GLU A 74 1.42 6.36 -14.17
CA GLU A 74 1.10 6.61 -15.57
C GLU A 74 0.47 7.99 -15.72
N ASN A 75 0.97 8.78 -16.69
CA ASN A 75 0.40 10.09 -17.02
C ASN A 75 0.19 10.98 -15.78
N GLN A 76 1.21 11.12 -14.94
CA GLN A 76 1.17 11.95 -13.74
C GLN A 76 0.13 11.45 -12.71
N THR A 77 -0.24 10.18 -12.79
CA THR A 77 -1.19 9.56 -11.86
C THR A 77 -0.55 8.34 -11.22
N ILE A 78 -0.71 8.22 -9.92
CA ILE A 78 -0.28 7.06 -9.15
C ILE A 78 -1.49 6.18 -8.93
N TYR A 79 -1.41 4.93 -9.41
CA TYR A 79 -2.47 3.94 -9.24
C TYR A 79 -2.08 2.99 -8.11
N LEU A 80 -2.88 2.94 -7.05
CA LEU A 80 -2.65 2.02 -5.95
C LEU A 80 -3.13 0.65 -6.37
N LEU A 81 -2.23 -0.33 -6.36
CA LEU A 81 -2.51 -1.66 -6.90
C LEU A 81 -2.83 -2.68 -5.82
N LEU A 82 -2.05 -2.69 -4.74
CA LEU A 82 -2.12 -3.76 -3.76
C LEU A 82 -1.55 -3.30 -2.42
N PHE A 83 -2.27 -3.55 -1.34
CA PHE A 83 -1.72 -3.44 0.02
C PHE A 83 -1.40 -4.85 0.50
N TRP A 84 -0.13 -5.20 0.43
CA TRP A 84 0.34 -6.54 0.76
C TRP A 84 0.68 -6.66 2.25
N ASN A 85 0.11 -7.66 2.90
CA ASN A 85 0.46 -8.00 4.27
C ASN A 85 1.75 -8.83 4.25
N ASN A 86 2.82 -8.27 4.80
CA ASN A 86 4.16 -8.88 4.79
C ASN A 86 4.26 -10.15 5.62
N TYR A 87 3.26 -10.46 6.44
CA TYR A 87 3.21 -11.67 7.24
C TYR A 87 2.44 -12.80 6.57
N GLN A 88 1.95 -12.57 5.34
CA GLN A 88 1.34 -13.63 4.56
C GLN A 88 2.39 -14.41 3.80
N ASP A 89 2.04 -15.66 3.43
CA ASP A 89 2.87 -16.48 2.56
C ASP A 89 3.00 -15.80 1.19
N SER A 90 4.25 -15.64 0.74
CA SER A 90 4.53 -15.00 -0.55
C SER A 90 3.87 -15.71 -1.74
N SER A 91 3.53 -17.00 -1.60
CA SER A 91 2.81 -17.73 -2.65
C SER A 91 1.42 -17.16 -2.92
N ASN A 92 0.88 -16.38 -1.98
CA ASN A 92 -0.42 -15.74 -2.14
C ASN A 92 -0.33 -14.37 -2.82
N PHE A 93 0.88 -13.90 -3.08
CA PHE A 93 1.08 -12.57 -3.69
C PHE A 93 0.66 -12.59 -5.15
N LYS A 94 -0.27 -11.70 -5.51
CA LYS A 94 -0.74 -11.56 -6.89
C LYS A 94 -0.98 -10.09 -7.19
N LEU A 95 -0.31 -9.59 -8.20
CA LEU A 95 -0.61 -8.28 -8.75
C LEU A 95 -1.67 -8.43 -9.83
N LYS A 96 -2.63 -7.55 -9.79
CA LYS A 96 -3.72 -7.55 -10.78
C LYS A 96 -3.64 -6.34 -11.68
#